data_ab8b0a7535a09e1d8da8de5533bbe943
#
_entry.id   ab8b0a7535a09e1d8da8de5533bbe943
#
_cell.length_a   1.000
_cell.length_b   1.000
_cell.length_c   1.000
_cell.angle_alpha   90.00
_cell.angle_beta   90.00
_cell.angle_gamma   90.00
#
_symmetry.space_group_name_H-M   'P 1'
#
loop_
_entity.id
_entity.type
_entity.pdbx_description
1 polymer ?
#
loop_
_entity_poly.entity_id
_entity_poly.type
_entity_poly.pdbx_seq_one_letter_code
_entity_poly.pdbx_strand_id
1 'polypeptide(L)'
;VIFKPATLQMWISTSPWQGGAFVCYDLGAILRNPDPAAELYDAALEIPSDTAYLARDYPRVVAYRQLGARIRRAIKAGRKADGELTETFARTNPQNFHTWKLLGEYYLSQGDDERAAQSFGKALEAGVPRRDELLAIERLKSECKP
;
A
#
# COMPACT_ATOMS: atom_id res chain seq x y z
N VAL A 1 1.54 15.47 -0.25
CA VAL A 1 1.79 16.91 -0.32
C VAL A 1 0.46 17.64 -0.27
N ILE A 2 0.37 18.69 0.55
CA ILE A 2 -0.76 19.64 0.59
C ILE A 2 -0.22 20.97 0.07
N PHE A 3 -0.97 21.66 -0.77
CA PHE A 3 -0.58 22.95 -1.33
C PHE A 3 -1.69 23.99 -1.15
N LYS A 4 -1.35 25.18 -0.62
CA LYS A 4 -2.26 26.30 -0.46
C LYS A 4 -1.79 27.46 -1.37
N PRO A 5 -2.32 27.56 -2.59
CA PRO A 5 -1.83 28.50 -3.61
C PRO A 5 -1.90 29.96 -3.17
N ALA A 6 -2.97 30.34 -2.46
CA ALA A 6 -3.20 31.72 -2.05
C ALA A 6 -2.08 32.32 -1.15
N THR A 7 -1.42 31.48 -0.38
CA THR A 7 -0.34 31.85 0.53
C THR A 7 1.02 31.27 0.13
N LEU A 8 1.08 30.54 -0.99
CA LEU A 8 2.28 29.83 -1.46
C LEU A 8 2.89 28.89 -0.40
N GLN A 9 2.04 28.29 0.43
CA GLN A 9 2.46 27.33 1.45
C GLN A 9 2.32 25.91 0.93
N MET A 10 3.31 25.06 1.27
CA MET A 10 3.33 23.66 0.89
C MET A 10 3.70 22.80 2.10
N TRP A 11 2.88 21.79 2.41
CA TRP A 11 3.19 20.80 3.44
C TRP A 11 3.63 19.50 2.80
N ILE A 12 4.78 19.02 3.25
CA ILE A 12 5.35 17.73 2.83
C ILE A 12 5.27 16.77 4.00
N SER A 13 4.64 15.61 3.79
CA SER A 13 4.57 14.56 4.79
C SER A 13 5.94 13.95 5.03
N THR A 14 6.30 13.82 6.30
CA THR A 14 7.46 13.04 6.73
C THR A 14 7.12 11.54 6.82
N SER A 15 8.14 10.70 7.08
CA SER A 15 7.92 9.28 7.35
C SER A 15 7.20 9.08 8.70
N PRO A 16 6.32 8.08 8.80
CA PRO A 16 5.89 7.18 7.74
C PRO A 16 4.66 7.71 6.98
N TRP A 17 4.81 7.99 5.72
CA TRP A 17 3.76 8.47 4.81
C TRP A 17 2.92 9.62 5.40
N GLN A 18 1.60 9.52 5.23
CA GLN A 18 0.66 10.53 5.74
C GLN A 18 0.40 10.44 7.25
N GLY A 19 0.96 9.45 7.94
CA GLY A 19 0.87 9.35 9.41
C GLY A 19 1.96 10.12 10.14
N GLY A 20 3.06 10.50 9.46
CA GLY A 20 4.09 11.38 9.99
C GLY A 20 3.64 12.84 10.04
N ALA A 21 4.46 13.69 10.62
CA ALA A 21 4.22 15.13 10.59
C ALA A 21 4.24 15.69 9.16
N PHE A 22 3.53 16.78 8.93
CA PHE A 22 3.61 17.53 7.69
C PHE A 22 4.37 18.83 7.95
N VAL A 23 5.56 18.93 7.40
CA VAL A 23 6.42 20.11 7.49
C VAL A 23 5.99 21.13 6.47
N CYS A 24 5.79 22.38 6.92
CA CYS A 24 5.35 23.49 6.07
C CYS A 24 6.54 24.27 5.50
N TYR A 25 6.49 24.53 4.21
CA TYR A 25 7.45 25.37 3.50
C TYR A 25 6.75 26.62 2.93
N ASP A 26 7.32 27.80 3.15
CA ASP A 26 6.91 29.05 2.50
C ASP A 26 7.59 29.17 1.12
N LEU A 27 6.91 28.73 0.08
CA LEU A 27 7.42 28.81 -1.29
C LEU A 27 7.60 30.26 -1.74
N GLY A 28 6.81 31.20 -1.21
CA GLY A 28 6.96 32.60 -1.51
C GLY A 28 8.28 33.17 -1.00
N ALA A 29 8.69 32.82 0.22
CA ALA A 29 10.00 33.18 0.77
C ALA A 29 11.14 32.53 -0.02
N ILE A 30 11.03 31.24 -0.30
CA ILE A 30 12.03 30.46 -1.07
C ILE A 30 12.25 31.04 -2.47
N LEU A 31 11.18 31.39 -3.18
CA LEU A 31 11.29 31.92 -4.55
C LEU A 31 11.82 33.34 -4.61
N ARG A 32 11.61 34.14 -3.54
CA ARG A 32 12.17 35.53 -3.47
C ARG A 32 13.63 35.58 -3.05
N ASN A 33 14.06 34.64 -2.22
CA ASN A 33 15.44 34.61 -1.73
C ASN A 33 15.90 33.12 -1.64
N PRO A 34 16.44 32.55 -2.73
CA PRO A 34 16.88 31.16 -2.79
C PRO A 34 18.22 30.97 -2.07
N ASP A 35 18.36 31.37 -0.82
CA ASP A 35 19.53 31.10 0.01
C ASP A 35 19.49 29.64 0.47
N PRO A 36 20.43 28.77 0.05
CA PRO A 36 20.46 27.37 0.44
C PRO A 36 20.78 27.16 1.93
N ALA A 37 21.26 28.18 2.63
CA ALA A 37 21.53 28.13 4.07
C ALA A 37 20.34 28.61 4.91
N ALA A 38 19.28 29.18 4.30
CA ALA A 38 18.11 29.62 5.03
C ALA A 38 17.28 28.45 5.56
N GLU A 39 16.76 28.59 6.75
CA GLU A 39 15.75 27.67 7.29
C GLU A 39 14.45 27.87 6.52
N LEU A 40 14.12 26.88 5.67
CA LEU A 40 13.07 27.01 4.66
C LEU A 40 11.69 26.58 5.16
N TYR A 41 11.60 25.97 6.34
CA TYR A 41 10.34 25.48 6.87
C TYR A 41 9.85 26.34 8.05
N ASP A 42 8.53 26.42 8.20
CA ASP A 42 7.87 27.13 9.28
C ASP A 42 7.34 26.10 10.31
N ALA A 43 8.06 25.97 11.42
CA ALA A 43 7.72 25.06 12.50
C ALA A 43 6.37 25.41 13.17
N ALA A 44 5.95 26.68 13.16
CA ALA A 44 4.68 27.10 13.73
C ALA A 44 3.46 26.60 12.93
N LEU A 45 3.66 26.24 11.68
CA LEU A 45 2.64 25.70 10.78
C LEU A 45 2.76 24.21 10.56
N GLU A 46 3.61 23.52 11.30
CA GLU A 46 3.73 22.07 11.24
C GLU A 46 2.41 21.40 11.67
N ILE A 47 1.96 20.42 10.89
CA ILE A 47 0.85 19.53 11.29
C ILE A 47 1.48 18.32 11.98
N PRO A 48 1.18 18.08 13.26
CA PRO A 48 1.81 17.01 14.01
C PRO A 48 1.44 15.63 13.48
N SER A 49 2.27 14.62 13.78
CA SER A 49 2.02 13.23 13.44
C SER A 49 0.70 12.71 14.05
N ASP A 50 0.00 11.86 13.30
CA ASP A 50 -1.13 11.10 13.84
C ASP A 50 -0.62 9.96 14.73
N THR A 51 -0.43 10.26 16.01
CA THR A 51 0.10 9.30 16.99
C THR A 51 -0.84 8.11 17.22
N ALA A 52 -2.15 8.29 17.10
CA ALA A 52 -3.13 7.21 17.24
C ALA A 52 -3.01 6.21 16.07
N TYR A 53 -2.93 6.72 14.84
CA TYR A 53 -2.68 5.92 13.65
C TYR A 53 -1.34 5.16 13.74
N LEU A 54 -0.27 5.86 14.12
CA LEU A 54 1.07 5.28 14.22
C LEU A 54 1.15 4.16 15.25
N ALA A 55 0.45 4.28 16.36
CA ALA A 55 0.45 3.27 17.42
C ALA A 55 -0.45 2.07 17.08
N ARG A 56 -1.62 2.29 16.49
CA ARG A 56 -2.66 1.26 16.31
C ARG A 56 -2.64 0.62 14.92
N ASP A 57 -2.64 1.43 13.88
CA ASP A 57 -2.93 0.98 12.52
C ASP A 57 -1.67 0.77 11.67
N TYR A 58 -0.66 1.62 11.82
CA TYR A 58 0.57 1.55 11.05
C TYR A 58 1.33 0.22 11.19
N PRO A 59 1.46 -0.41 12.38
CA PRO A 59 2.10 -1.72 12.51
C PRO A 59 1.43 -2.80 11.66
N ARG A 60 0.10 -2.74 11.50
CA ARG A 60 -0.65 -3.66 10.63
C ARG A 60 -0.32 -3.45 9.15
N VAL A 61 -0.18 -2.20 8.73
CA VAL A 61 0.24 -1.85 7.36
C VAL A 61 1.64 -2.37 7.07
N VAL A 62 2.56 -2.23 8.02
CA VAL A 62 3.94 -2.75 7.90
C VAL A 62 3.93 -4.28 7.80
N ALA A 63 3.21 -4.96 8.70
CA ALA A 63 3.07 -6.41 8.69
C ALA A 63 2.49 -6.91 7.36
N TYR A 64 1.40 -6.31 6.87
CA TYR A 64 0.79 -6.64 5.60
C TYR A 64 1.79 -6.56 4.43
N ARG A 65 2.58 -5.48 4.36
CA ARG A 65 3.58 -5.30 3.31
C ARG A 65 4.71 -6.33 3.38
N GLN A 66 5.18 -6.62 4.59
CA GLN A 66 6.25 -7.62 4.80
C GLN A 66 5.79 -9.02 4.41
N LEU A 67 4.58 -9.41 4.82
CA LEU A 67 3.98 -10.70 4.45
C LEU A 67 3.77 -10.80 2.93
N GLY A 68 3.21 -9.78 2.30
CA GLY A 68 3.04 -9.75 0.86
C GLY A 68 4.36 -9.80 0.08
N ALA A 69 5.41 -9.14 0.60
CA ALA A 69 6.75 -9.23 0.01
C ALA A 69 7.36 -10.64 0.12
N ARG A 70 7.07 -11.37 1.21
CA ARG A 70 7.48 -12.78 1.36
C ARG A 70 6.78 -13.68 0.35
N ILE A 71 5.46 -13.51 0.15
CA ILE A 71 4.69 -14.27 -0.84
C ILE A 71 5.21 -13.99 -2.26
N ARG A 72 5.40 -12.72 -2.64
CA ARG A 72 5.98 -12.37 -3.97
C ARG A 72 7.35 -12.99 -4.19
N ARG A 73 8.19 -13.05 -3.16
CA ARG A 73 9.50 -13.73 -3.23
C ARG A 73 9.35 -15.24 -3.43
N ALA A 74 8.37 -15.87 -2.80
CA ALA A 74 8.06 -17.29 -2.99
C ALA A 74 7.62 -17.58 -4.43
N ILE A 75 6.71 -16.77 -4.98
CA ILE A 75 6.29 -16.84 -6.38
C ILE A 75 7.51 -16.76 -7.31
N LYS A 76 8.30 -15.68 -7.16
CA LYS A 76 9.48 -15.45 -8.01
C LYS A 76 10.51 -16.58 -7.95
N ALA A 77 10.65 -17.22 -6.80
CA ALA A 77 11.60 -18.30 -6.58
C ALA A 77 11.03 -19.69 -6.95
N GLY A 78 9.76 -19.81 -7.37
CA GLY A 78 9.07 -21.06 -7.60
C GLY A 78 9.02 -21.96 -6.37
N ARG A 79 9.03 -21.36 -5.15
CA ARG A 79 9.06 -22.11 -3.89
C ARG A 79 7.71 -22.05 -3.18
N LYS A 80 7.41 -23.16 -2.49
CA LYS A 80 6.23 -23.22 -1.63
C LYS A 80 6.42 -22.30 -0.43
N ALA A 81 5.45 -21.43 -0.17
CA ALA A 81 5.38 -20.67 1.06
C ALA A 81 4.84 -21.54 2.19
N ASP A 82 5.18 -21.22 3.42
CA ASP A 82 4.55 -21.81 4.59
C ASP A 82 3.05 -21.52 4.59
N GLY A 83 2.22 -22.51 4.91
CA GLY A 83 0.77 -22.36 5.00
C GLY A 83 0.33 -21.29 5.99
N GLU A 84 1.02 -21.17 7.10
CA GLU A 84 0.80 -20.11 8.09
C GLU A 84 1.03 -18.70 7.49
N LEU A 85 1.99 -18.54 6.58
CA LEU A 85 2.25 -17.27 5.90
C LEU A 85 1.05 -16.81 5.08
N THR A 86 0.46 -17.69 4.27
CA THR A 86 -0.68 -17.36 3.40
C THR A 86 -1.94 -17.06 4.21
N GLU A 87 -2.20 -17.81 5.26
CA GLU A 87 -3.33 -17.58 6.16
C GLU A 87 -3.19 -16.28 6.94
N THR A 88 -2.01 -16.01 7.50
CA THR A 88 -1.73 -14.76 8.23
C THR A 88 -1.87 -13.55 7.32
N PHE A 89 -1.35 -13.63 6.09
CA PHE A 89 -1.51 -12.57 5.11
C PHE A 89 -2.99 -12.31 4.79
N ALA A 90 -3.79 -13.36 4.55
CA ALA A 90 -5.22 -13.25 4.30
C ALA A 90 -5.96 -12.54 5.45
N ARG A 91 -5.62 -12.89 6.70
CA ARG A 91 -6.23 -12.30 7.91
C ARG A 91 -5.82 -10.84 8.16
N THR A 92 -4.64 -10.42 7.69
CA THR A 92 -4.12 -9.08 7.96
C THR A 92 -4.94 -7.99 7.28
N ASN A 93 -5.42 -8.22 6.06
CA ASN A 93 -6.29 -7.27 5.34
C ASN A 93 -7.28 -7.98 4.41
N PRO A 94 -8.31 -8.67 4.97
CA PRO A 94 -9.23 -9.49 4.19
C PRO A 94 -10.19 -8.70 3.29
N GLN A 95 -10.36 -7.40 3.55
CA GLN A 95 -11.24 -6.53 2.75
C GLN A 95 -10.55 -5.95 1.50
N ASN A 96 -9.24 -6.16 1.37
CA ASN A 96 -8.48 -5.61 0.25
C ASN A 96 -8.37 -6.64 -0.87
N PHE A 97 -8.87 -6.31 -2.06
CA PHE A 97 -8.79 -7.19 -3.22
C PHE A 97 -7.35 -7.60 -3.61
N HIS A 98 -6.36 -6.73 -3.36
CA HIS A 98 -4.95 -7.07 -3.58
C HIS A 98 -4.46 -8.25 -2.73
N THR A 99 -5.04 -8.46 -1.52
CA THR A 99 -4.74 -9.62 -0.69
C THR A 99 -5.08 -10.90 -1.42
N TRP A 100 -6.29 -10.97 -1.92
CA TRP A 100 -6.80 -12.15 -2.59
C TRP A 100 -6.23 -12.34 -3.99
N LYS A 101 -5.98 -11.24 -4.71
CA LYS A 101 -5.28 -11.28 -5.99
C LYS A 101 -3.89 -11.91 -5.84
N LEU A 102 -3.08 -11.43 -4.87
CA LEU A 102 -1.74 -11.97 -4.64
C LEU A 102 -1.76 -13.44 -4.20
N LEU A 103 -2.74 -13.85 -3.40
CA LEU A 103 -2.92 -15.26 -3.04
C LEU A 103 -3.32 -16.11 -4.24
N GLY A 104 -4.19 -15.61 -5.10
CA GLY A 104 -4.55 -16.28 -6.35
C GLY A 104 -3.33 -16.48 -7.26
N GLU A 105 -2.54 -15.44 -7.47
CA GLU A 105 -1.27 -15.52 -8.22
C GLU A 105 -0.29 -16.52 -7.58
N TYR A 106 -0.23 -16.55 -6.25
CA TYR A 106 0.62 -17.51 -5.54
C TYR A 106 0.14 -18.96 -5.77
N TYR A 107 -1.14 -19.25 -5.55
CA TYR A 107 -1.67 -20.62 -5.74
C TYR A 107 -1.56 -21.08 -7.21
N LEU A 108 -1.81 -20.17 -8.15
CA LEU A 108 -1.62 -20.45 -9.57
C LEU A 108 -0.14 -20.81 -9.87
N SER A 109 0.81 -20.10 -9.27
CA SER A 109 2.24 -20.41 -9.41
C SER A 109 2.66 -21.77 -8.82
N GLN A 110 1.84 -22.31 -7.92
CA GLN A 110 2.04 -23.65 -7.33
C GLN A 110 1.26 -24.76 -8.04
N GLY A 111 0.52 -24.45 -9.10
CA GLY A 111 -0.35 -25.37 -9.80
C GLY A 111 -1.61 -25.77 -9.02
N ASP A 112 -2.02 -24.96 -8.06
CA ASP A 112 -3.22 -25.15 -7.24
C ASP A 112 -4.35 -24.28 -7.79
N ASP A 113 -4.91 -24.73 -8.90
CA ASP A 113 -5.93 -23.99 -9.64
C ASP A 113 -7.20 -23.77 -8.83
N GLU A 114 -7.57 -24.72 -7.97
CA GLU A 114 -8.77 -24.61 -7.13
C GLU A 114 -8.64 -23.44 -6.15
N ARG A 115 -7.55 -23.41 -5.36
CA ARG A 115 -7.31 -22.30 -4.41
C ARG A 115 -7.04 -20.97 -5.12
N ALA A 116 -6.46 -21.01 -6.30
CA ALA A 116 -6.27 -19.81 -7.13
C ALA A 116 -7.63 -19.22 -7.54
N ALA A 117 -8.53 -20.04 -8.11
CA ALA A 117 -9.87 -19.61 -8.52
C ALA A 117 -10.71 -19.08 -7.35
N GLN A 118 -10.64 -19.73 -6.19
CA GLN A 118 -11.30 -19.25 -4.95
C GLN A 118 -10.76 -17.90 -4.51
N SER A 119 -9.44 -17.71 -4.56
CA SER A 119 -8.80 -16.45 -4.17
C SER A 119 -9.16 -15.33 -5.14
N PHE A 120 -9.13 -15.56 -6.44
CA PHE A 120 -9.58 -14.57 -7.43
C PHE A 120 -11.07 -14.23 -7.27
N GLY A 121 -11.92 -15.23 -6.92
CA GLY A 121 -13.31 -14.99 -6.56
C GLY A 121 -13.46 -13.98 -5.42
N LYS A 122 -12.75 -14.20 -4.32
CA LYS A 122 -12.72 -13.28 -3.17
C LYS A 122 -12.18 -11.90 -3.51
N ALA A 123 -11.20 -11.81 -4.44
CA ALA A 123 -10.71 -10.53 -4.92
C ALA A 123 -11.81 -9.72 -5.63
N LEU A 124 -12.61 -10.39 -6.48
CA LEU A 124 -13.73 -9.76 -7.19
C LEU A 124 -14.84 -9.33 -6.21
N GLU A 125 -15.16 -10.15 -5.21
CA GLU A 125 -16.14 -9.85 -4.15
C GLU A 125 -15.73 -8.67 -3.28
N ALA A 126 -14.42 -8.50 -3.02
CA ALA A 126 -13.89 -7.37 -2.26
C ALA A 126 -14.00 -6.01 -2.99
N GLY A 127 -14.35 -6.02 -4.26
CA GLY A 127 -14.54 -4.84 -5.10
C GLY A 127 -13.22 -4.31 -5.69
N VAL A 128 -13.11 -4.37 -7.01
CA VAL A 128 -11.94 -3.90 -7.75
C VAL A 128 -12.27 -2.55 -8.40
N PRO A 129 -11.69 -1.43 -7.95
CA PRO A 129 -12.10 -0.10 -8.40
C PRO A 129 -11.64 0.22 -9.83
N ARG A 130 -10.57 -0.42 -10.31
CA ARG A 130 -10.01 -0.18 -11.63
C ARG A 130 -10.45 -1.27 -12.60
N ARG A 131 -11.03 -0.84 -13.74
CA ARG A 131 -11.56 -1.76 -14.77
C ARG A 131 -10.48 -2.67 -15.37
N ASP A 132 -9.28 -2.15 -15.59
CA ASP A 132 -8.16 -2.93 -16.11
C ASP A 132 -7.71 -4.05 -15.16
N GLU A 133 -7.68 -3.77 -13.85
CA GLU A 133 -7.37 -4.77 -12.82
C GLU A 133 -8.51 -5.79 -12.67
N LEU A 134 -9.78 -5.34 -12.76
CA LEU A 134 -10.94 -6.23 -12.76
C LEU A 134 -10.84 -7.26 -13.88
N LEU A 135 -10.65 -6.81 -15.11
CA LEU A 135 -10.52 -7.69 -16.29
C LEU A 135 -9.32 -8.63 -16.19
N ALA A 136 -8.20 -8.15 -15.62
CA ALA A 136 -7.03 -8.99 -15.39
C ALA A 136 -7.32 -10.13 -14.39
N ILE A 137 -8.05 -9.85 -13.31
CA ILE A 137 -8.42 -10.86 -12.31
C ILE A 137 -9.43 -11.85 -12.89
N GLU A 138 -10.43 -11.39 -13.63
CA GLU A 138 -11.41 -12.25 -14.32
C GLU A 138 -10.72 -13.20 -15.29
N ARG A 139 -9.77 -12.71 -16.08
CA ARG A 139 -8.97 -13.52 -16.98
C ARG A 139 -8.17 -14.59 -16.22
N LEU A 140 -7.40 -14.21 -15.18
CA LEU A 140 -6.64 -15.15 -14.37
C LEU A 140 -7.54 -16.23 -13.76
N LYS A 141 -8.72 -15.84 -13.26
CA LYS A 141 -9.70 -16.80 -12.75
C LYS A 141 -10.19 -17.78 -13.82
N SER A 142 -10.40 -17.32 -15.05
CA SER A 142 -10.83 -18.18 -16.16
C SER A 142 -9.75 -19.14 -16.66
N GLU A 143 -8.49 -18.83 -16.43
CA GLU A 143 -7.34 -19.68 -16.76
C GLU A 143 -7.16 -20.85 -15.77
N CYS A 144 -7.74 -20.74 -14.55
CA CYS A 144 -7.72 -21.83 -13.57
C CYS A 144 -8.59 -22.98 -14.06
N LYS A 145 -8.00 -24.17 -14.14
CA LYS A 145 -8.73 -25.39 -14.52
C LYS A 145 -9.48 -25.93 -13.31
N PRO A 146 -10.75 -26.39 -13.46
CA PRO A 146 -11.50 -27.02 -12.39
C PRO A 146 -10.91 -28.37 -11.96
#